data_ce0b7163161687e8f3a55985ef319d48
#
_entry.id   ce0b7163161687e8f3a55985ef319d48
#
_cell.length_a   1.000
_cell.length_b   1.000
_cell.length_c   1.000
_cell.angle_alpha   90.00
_cell.angle_beta   90.00
_cell.angle_gamma   90.00
#
_symmetry.space_group_name_H-M   'P 1'
#
loop_
_entity.id
_entity.type
_entity.pdbx_description
1 polymer ?
#
loop_
_entity_poly.entity_id
_entity_poly.type
_entity_poly.pdbx_seq_one_letter_code
_entity_poly.pdbx_strand_id
1 'polypeptide(L)'
;RRPRNREYTLVSCFFVLIFVSMIGYLIYFNYAKSDDFINSPYNTRQDTFSDRVVRGKIISADGQVLAQTNVYEDGTEERTYPYANMFAHVVGYDTNGKSGLESEANFQLLTSHEFFLNQMKNEFKNQKNTGDSVITTLNADLQSTAYNALGDRRGAVVAIEPSTGKILVEMSRPDFDPNTISQNWDALVNDSNDSSLLNRATNGAYPPGSTFKVVTALDYFRTKGSLEGFSYLCEGSITREDHTIRCYGGTVHGQEDFYSAFANSCNSAFAEIGTMLGGSSLKKTAEDLLFNKSLPLSSYKKSTFTLNGKSSVAEVMQTAIGQGNTLVSPMHMALITSAIANGGELMKPYLIDSVVSSDGETVKTTEPESYKRLMTTNEAVSYTHLRAHETGRNL
;
A
#
# COMPACT_ATOMS: atom_id res chain seq x y z
N ARG A 1 -9.37 5.68 -70.29
CA ARG A 1 -8.71 4.99 -69.20
C ARG A 1 -8.67 5.93 -68.00
N ARG A 2 -9.43 5.64 -66.92
CA ARG A 2 -9.31 6.38 -65.64
C ARG A 2 -7.94 6.08 -65.08
N PRO A 3 -7.14 7.12 -64.70
CA PRO A 3 -5.87 6.88 -64.04
C PRO A 3 -6.15 6.15 -62.74
N ARG A 4 -5.43 5.10 -62.49
CA ARG A 4 -5.56 4.26 -61.30
C ARG A 4 -4.80 4.98 -60.19
N ASN A 5 -5.49 5.79 -59.36
CA ASN A 5 -4.93 6.52 -58.18
C ASN A 5 -4.60 5.58 -57.00
N ARG A 6 -4.22 4.33 -57.30
CA ARG A 6 -3.99 3.30 -56.26
C ARG A 6 -2.87 3.69 -55.29
N GLU A 7 -1.85 4.34 -55.77
CA GLU A 7 -0.72 4.78 -54.96
C GLU A 7 -1.11 5.92 -54.04
N TYR A 8 -1.86 6.91 -54.53
CA TYR A 8 -2.37 7.99 -53.71
C TYR A 8 -3.37 7.49 -52.64
N THR A 9 -4.22 6.53 -53.00
CA THR A 9 -5.14 5.90 -52.05
C THR A 9 -4.39 5.15 -50.96
N LEU A 10 -3.30 4.43 -51.28
CA LEU A 10 -2.47 3.73 -50.30
C LEU A 10 -1.80 4.71 -49.32
N VAL A 11 -1.22 5.78 -49.87
CA VAL A 11 -0.60 6.81 -49.04
C VAL A 11 -1.63 7.51 -48.15
N SER A 12 -2.81 7.84 -48.69
CA SER A 12 -3.91 8.43 -47.89
C SER A 12 -4.40 7.49 -46.80
N CYS A 13 -4.57 6.20 -47.10
CA CYS A 13 -4.96 5.19 -46.09
C CYS A 13 -3.89 5.06 -44.99
N PHE A 14 -2.61 5.13 -45.34
CA PHE A 14 -1.53 5.09 -44.37
C PHE A 14 -1.57 6.28 -43.39
N PHE A 15 -1.78 7.49 -43.89
CA PHE A 15 -1.90 8.67 -43.03
C PHE A 15 -3.17 8.62 -42.17
N VAL A 16 -4.32 8.18 -42.72
CA VAL A 16 -5.55 7.99 -41.96
C VAL A 16 -5.31 6.99 -40.82
N LEU A 17 -4.61 5.89 -41.07
CA LEU A 17 -4.31 4.87 -40.06
C LEU A 17 -3.42 5.44 -38.94
N ILE A 18 -2.42 6.28 -39.28
CA ILE A 18 -1.60 7.00 -38.28
C ILE A 18 -2.48 7.90 -37.43
N PHE A 19 -3.37 8.72 -38.03
CA PHE A 19 -4.23 9.62 -37.26
C PHE A 19 -5.19 8.85 -36.36
N VAL A 20 -5.80 7.77 -36.84
CA VAL A 20 -6.68 6.90 -36.04
C VAL A 20 -5.89 6.28 -34.87
N SER A 21 -4.67 5.83 -35.10
CA SER A 21 -3.79 5.30 -34.05
C SER A 21 -3.43 6.35 -33.01
N MET A 22 -3.14 7.58 -33.45
CA MET A 22 -2.87 8.72 -32.55
C MET A 22 -4.09 9.08 -31.70
N ILE A 23 -5.30 9.12 -32.30
CA ILE A 23 -6.54 9.37 -31.59
C ILE A 23 -6.79 8.25 -30.57
N GLY A 24 -6.64 7.00 -30.97
CA GLY A 24 -6.77 5.84 -30.06
C GLY A 24 -5.76 5.92 -28.88
N TYR A 25 -4.52 6.29 -29.16
CA TYR A 25 -3.52 6.49 -28.12
C TYR A 25 -3.86 7.65 -27.18
N LEU A 26 -4.36 8.78 -27.71
CA LEU A 26 -4.79 9.91 -26.89
C LEU A 26 -5.97 9.55 -25.98
N ILE A 27 -6.95 8.79 -26.50
CA ILE A 27 -8.07 8.29 -25.69
C ILE A 27 -7.55 7.37 -24.59
N TYR A 28 -6.68 6.41 -24.93
CA TYR A 28 -6.05 5.52 -23.96
C TYR A 28 -5.24 6.31 -22.92
N PHE A 29 -4.45 7.29 -23.34
CA PHE A 29 -3.65 8.13 -22.43
C PHE A 29 -4.55 8.91 -21.47
N ASN A 30 -5.59 9.56 -21.96
CA ASN A 30 -6.52 10.31 -21.13
C ASN A 30 -7.27 9.41 -20.13
N TYR A 31 -7.65 8.19 -20.54
CA TYR A 31 -8.39 7.28 -19.68
C TYR A 31 -7.50 6.52 -18.68
N ALA A 32 -6.31 6.08 -19.09
CA ALA A 32 -5.51 5.12 -18.34
C ALA A 32 -4.23 5.74 -17.71
N LYS A 33 -3.78 6.91 -18.19
CA LYS A 33 -2.49 7.49 -17.79
C LYS A 33 -2.55 8.96 -17.34
N SER A 34 -3.67 9.62 -17.56
CA SER A 34 -3.84 11.04 -17.24
C SER A 34 -3.58 11.31 -15.77
N ASP A 35 -4.20 10.53 -14.88
CA ASP A 35 -4.09 10.71 -13.43
C ASP A 35 -2.65 10.51 -12.92
N ASP A 36 -1.93 9.53 -13.46
CA ASP A 36 -0.52 9.28 -13.12
C ASP A 36 0.38 10.48 -13.52
N PHE A 37 0.09 11.10 -14.68
CA PHE A 37 0.86 12.23 -15.17
C PHE A 37 0.49 13.55 -14.48
N ILE A 38 -0.80 13.76 -14.23
CA ILE A 38 -1.30 14.95 -13.55
C ILE A 38 -0.76 14.98 -12.12
N ASN A 39 -0.87 13.87 -11.39
CA ASN A 39 -0.45 13.77 -9.99
C ASN A 39 1.05 13.45 -9.81
N SER A 40 1.85 13.48 -10.88
CA SER A 40 3.29 13.25 -10.78
C SER A 40 3.95 14.32 -9.91
N PRO A 41 4.77 13.95 -8.91
CA PRO A 41 5.54 14.89 -8.08
C PRO A 41 6.49 15.82 -8.90
N TYR A 42 6.80 15.40 -10.12
CA TYR A 42 7.65 16.15 -11.05
C TYR A 42 6.87 17.13 -11.95
N ASN A 43 5.54 17.22 -11.82
CA ASN A 43 4.70 18.09 -12.63
C ASN A 43 4.66 19.52 -12.05
N THR A 44 5.72 20.28 -12.26
CA THR A 44 5.85 21.68 -11.80
C THR A 44 4.82 22.65 -12.39
N ARG A 45 4.08 22.26 -13.45
CA ARG A 45 3.00 23.10 -13.99
C ARG A 45 1.86 23.30 -12.99
N GLN A 46 1.68 22.39 -12.06
CA GLN A 46 0.66 22.53 -11.02
C GLN A 46 0.98 23.66 -10.04
N ASP A 47 2.26 23.97 -9.83
CA ASP A 47 2.66 25.04 -8.93
C ASP A 47 2.21 26.44 -9.44
N THR A 48 1.97 26.59 -10.76
CA THR A 48 1.38 27.82 -11.32
C THR A 48 -0.09 28.01 -10.92
N PHE A 49 -0.78 26.98 -10.48
CA PHE A 49 -2.15 27.10 -9.95
C PHE A 49 -2.17 27.63 -8.50
N SER A 50 -1.09 27.43 -7.74
CA SER A 50 -0.96 27.94 -6.38
C SER A 50 -1.00 29.48 -6.30
N ASP A 51 -0.66 30.15 -7.40
CA ASP A 51 -0.78 31.62 -7.50
C ASP A 51 -2.24 32.10 -7.54
N ARG A 52 -3.18 31.22 -7.92
CA ARG A 52 -4.60 31.55 -8.14
C ARG A 52 -5.55 30.85 -7.18
N VAL A 53 -5.09 29.81 -6.51
CA VAL A 53 -5.92 28.94 -5.66
C VAL A 53 -5.25 28.73 -4.32
N VAL A 54 -5.97 29.00 -3.24
CA VAL A 54 -5.60 28.61 -1.88
C VAL A 54 -5.75 27.10 -1.77
N ARG A 55 -4.69 26.41 -1.41
CA ARG A 55 -4.67 24.94 -1.33
C ARG A 55 -5.75 24.39 -0.40
N GLY A 56 -6.56 23.44 -0.88
CA GLY A 56 -7.68 22.85 -0.18
C GLY A 56 -7.26 22.01 1.04
N LYS A 57 -8.25 21.53 1.80
CA LYS A 57 -8.02 20.76 3.03
C LYS A 57 -7.86 19.28 2.74
N ILE A 58 -7.13 18.57 3.62
CA ILE A 58 -7.15 17.12 3.75
C ILE A 58 -7.87 16.79 5.05
N ILE A 59 -8.90 15.97 4.98
CA ILE A 59 -9.84 15.70 6.07
C ILE A 59 -9.95 14.18 6.25
N SER A 60 -9.95 13.70 7.49
CA SER A 60 -10.17 12.28 7.80
C SER A 60 -11.63 11.87 7.58
N ALA A 61 -11.89 10.56 7.53
CA ALA A 61 -13.24 10.01 7.39
C ALA A 61 -14.19 10.41 8.52
N ASP A 62 -13.65 10.68 9.72
CA ASP A 62 -14.37 11.14 10.91
C ASP A 62 -14.39 12.68 11.05
N GLY A 63 -14.05 13.40 9.96
CA GLY A 63 -14.21 14.85 9.85
C GLY A 63 -13.11 15.70 10.49
N GLN A 64 -11.99 15.10 10.89
CA GLN A 64 -10.87 15.84 11.47
C GLN A 64 -10.00 16.46 10.38
N VAL A 65 -9.59 17.71 10.53
CA VAL A 65 -8.71 18.40 9.59
C VAL A 65 -7.28 17.92 9.80
N LEU A 66 -6.73 17.21 8.80
CA LEU A 66 -5.36 16.68 8.81
C LEU A 66 -4.34 17.66 8.24
N ALA A 67 -4.75 18.45 7.24
CA ALA A 67 -3.97 19.55 6.68
C ALA A 67 -4.89 20.66 6.18
N GLN A 68 -4.49 21.93 6.39
CA GLN A 68 -5.20 23.10 5.89
C GLN A 68 -4.25 24.26 5.60
N THR A 69 -4.71 25.20 4.79
CA THR A 69 -3.98 26.45 4.54
C THR A 69 -4.68 27.59 5.27
N ASN A 70 -3.94 28.27 6.13
CA ASN A 70 -4.38 29.48 6.78
C ASN A 70 -3.97 30.68 5.90
N VAL A 71 -4.91 31.59 5.68
CA VAL A 71 -4.67 32.84 4.94
C VAL A 71 -4.74 33.98 5.94
N TYR A 72 -3.67 34.74 6.07
CA TYR A 72 -3.56 35.87 6.99
C TYR A 72 -4.02 37.18 6.34
N GLU A 73 -4.23 38.22 7.16
CA GLU A 73 -4.72 39.52 6.70
C GLU A 73 -3.77 40.21 5.70
N ASP A 74 -2.48 39.93 5.77
CA ASP A 74 -1.47 40.42 4.86
C ASP A 74 -1.40 39.65 3.51
N GLY A 75 -2.26 38.64 3.36
CA GLY A 75 -2.30 37.77 2.17
C GLY A 75 -1.28 36.65 2.19
N THR A 76 -0.50 36.48 3.25
CA THR A 76 0.40 35.34 3.39
C THR A 76 -0.38 34.04 3.66
N GLU A 77 0.13 32.96 3.14
CA GLU A 77 -0.45 31.62 3.25
C GLU A 77 0.48 30.70 4.04
N GLU A 78 -0.06 29.96 5.00
CA GLU A 78 0.68 28.97 5.76
C GLU A 78 -0.06 27.62 5.74
N ARG A 79 0.62 26.59 5.26
CA ARG A 79 0.12 25.22 5.32
C ARG A 79 0.37 24.66 6.70
N THR A 80 -0.68 24.18 7.39
CA THR A 80 -0.61 23.65 8.75
C THR A 80 -1.16 22.24 8.84
N TYR A 81 -0.54 21.45 9.72
CA TYR A 81 -0.85 20.04 9.99
C TYR A 81 -1.21 19.89 11.48
N PRO A 82 -2.51 19.96 11.85
CA PRO A 82 -2.93 20.02 13.27
C PRO A 82 -2.51 18.81 14.10
N TYR A 83 -2.35 17.64 13.45
CA TYR A 83 -1.93 16.42 14.12
C TYR A 83 -0.42 16.15 14.05
N ALA A 84 0.34 17.10 13.50
CA ALA A 84 1.81 17.05 13.41
C ALA A 84 2.32 15.64 13.00
N ASN A 85 3.11 15.02 13.85
CA ASN A 85 3.80 13.75 13.60
C ASN A 85 2.88 12.56 13.28
N MET A 86 1.66 12.53 13.86
CA MET A 86 0.78 11.36 13.83
C MET A 86 0.41 10.92 12.41
N PHE A 87 0.25 11.86 11.48
CA PHE A 87 -0.11 11.61 10.08
C PHE A 87 1.02 11.95 9.10
N ALA A 88 2.22 12.27 9.61
CA ALA A 88 3.31 12.81 8.80
C ALA A 88 3.62 12.02 7.53
N HIS A 89 3.66 10.68 7.60
CA HIS A 89 4.02 9.85 6.45
C HIS A 89 2.87 9.69 5.44
N VAL A 90 1.63 9.58 5.90
CA VAL A 90 0.48 9.36 5.02
C VAL A 90 -0.06 10.66 4.44
N VAL A 91 -0.15 11.72 5.23
CA VAL A 91 -0.53 13.06 4.74
C VAL A 91 0.63 13.70 3.99
N GLY A 92 1.84 13.57 4.53
CA GLY A 92 3.04 14.14 3.93
C GLY A 92 3.24 15.61 4.24
N TYR A 93 3.89 16.29 3.31
CA TYR A 93 4.24 17.72 3.35
C TYR A 93 4.19 18.31 1.94
N ASP A 94 4.05 19.64 1.84
CA ASP A 94 3.93 20.39 0.59
C ASP A 94 5.15 21.23 0.22
N THR A 95 6.17 21.28 1.10
CA THR A 95 7.42 22.02 0.92
C THR A 95 8.61 21.08 0.70
N ASN A 96 9.73 21.58 0.14
CA ASN A 96 10.92 20.78 -0.18
C ASN A 96 10.64 19.55 -1.08
N GLY A 97 9.76 19.70 -2.05
CA GLY A 97 9.08 18.65 -2.77
C GLY A 97 7.68 18.43 -2.17
N LYS A 98 7.07 17.30 -2.47
CA LYS A 98 5.78 16.91 -1.89
C LYS A 98 5.81 15.42 -1.60
N SER A 99 5.12 14.98 -0.56
CA SER A 99 5.01 13.55 -0.23
C SER A 99 3.60 13.18 0.21
N GLY A 100 3.32 11.87 0.33
CA GLY A 100 2.03 11.38 0.81
C GLY A 100 0.83 11.94 0.04
N LEU A 101 -0.27 12.17 0.73
CA LEU A 101 -1.50 12.73 0.16
C LEU A 101 -1.31 14.16 -0.38
N GLU A 102 -0.38 14.95 0.17
CA GLU A 102 -0.05 16.27 -0.37
C GLU A 102 0.48 16.17 -1.81
N SER A 103 1.19 15.10 -2.14
CA SER A 103 1.64 14.81 -3.51
C SER A 103 0.55 14.14 -4.35
N GLU A 104 -0.10 13.10 -3.81
CA GLU A 104 -1.08 12.28 -4.53
C GLU A 104 -2.34 13.06 -4.92
N ALA A 105 -2.80 13.94 -4.04
CA ALA A 105 -3.99 14.77 -4.24
C ALA A 105 -3.65 16.21 -4.68
N ASN A 106 -2.40 16.48 -5.11
CA ASN A 106 -1.97 17.86 -5.39
C ASN A 106 -2.85 18.58 -6.42
N PHE A 107 -3.28 17.88 -7.46
CA PHE A 107 -4.16 18.45 -8.48
C PHE A 107 -5.52 18.85 -7.90
N GLN A 108 -6.16 17.95 -7.13
CA GLN A 108 -7.45 18.20 -6.49
C GLN A 108 -7.36 19.38 -5.52
N LEU A 109 -6.34 19.39 -4.68
CA LEU A 109 -6.12 20.45 -3.69
C LEU A 109 -5.86 21.84 -4.31
N LEU A 110 -5.41 21.91 -5.58
CA LEU A 110 -5.15 23.14 -6.33
C LEU A 110 -6.20 23.41 -7.44
N THR A 111 -7.24 22.61 -7.54
CA THR A 111 -8.39 22.83 -8.43
C THR A 111 -9.56 23.35 -7.62
N SER A 112 -10.28 24.33 -8.12
CA SER A 112 -11.48 24.89 -7.48
C SER A 112 -12.71 24.59 -8.31
N HIS A 113 -13.65 23.86 -7.72
CA HIS A 113 -15.03 23.67 -8.25
C HIS A 113 -16.03 24.53 -7.47
N GLU A 114 -15.58 25.62 -6.91
CA GLU A 114 -16.42 26.62 -6.26
C GLU A 114 -17.48 27.16 -7.23
N PHE A 115 -18.67 27.50 -6.71
CA PHE A 115 -19.75 28.02 -7.51
C PHE A 115 -19.31 29.25 -8.33
N PHE A 116 -19.64 29.27 -9.62
CA PHE A 116 -19.14 30.26 -10.58
C PHE A 116 -19.32 31.73 -10.12
N LEU A 117 -20.41 32.07 -9.45
CA LEU A 117 -20.62 33.43 -8.94
C LEU A 117 -19.63 33.78 -7.80
N ASN A 118 -19.21 32.80 -7.00
CA ASN A 118 -18.20 33.01 -5.97
C ASN A 118 -16.82 33.23 -6.61
N GLN A 119 -16.48 32.44 -7.62
CA GLN A 119 -15.25 32.63 -8.37
C GLN A 119 -15.18 34.02 -9.01
N MET A 120 -16.26 34.47 -9.65
CA MET A 120 -16.34 35.85 -10.18
C MET A 120 -16.17 36.91 -9.08
N LYS A 121 -16.81 36.73 -7.94
CA LYS A 121 -16.70 37.65 -6.80
C LYS A 121 -15.28 37.72 -6.25
N ASN A 122 -14.59 36.58 -6.17
CA ASN A 122 -13.21 36.49 -5.73
C ASN A 122 -12.29 37.20 -6.74
N GLU A 123 -12.51 36.99 -8.03
CA GLU A 123 -11.77 37.67 -9.10
C GLU A 123 -11.93 39.17 -9.04
N PHE A 124 -13.15 39.69 -8.85
CA PHE A 124 -13.41 41.13 -8.66
C PHE A 124 -12.74 41.69 -7.41
N LYS A 125 -12.57 40.88 -6.36
CA LYS A 125 -11.89 41.29 -5.12
C LYS A 125 -10.37 41.08 -5.16
N ASN A 126 -9.85 40.55 -6.26
CA ASN A 126 -8.46 40.11 -6.39
C ASN A 126 -8.05 39.08 -5.27
N GLN A 127 -9.00 38.20 -4.93
CA GLN A 127 -8.81 37.11 -3.96
C GLN A 127 -8.63 35.80 -4.71
N LYS A 128 -7.82 34.89 -4.15
CA LYS A 128 -7.69 33.52 -4.69
C LYS A 128 -8.97 32.72 -4.43
N ASN A 129 -9.30 31.80 -5.33
CA ASN A 129 -10.33 30.79 -5.08
C ASN A 129 -9.82 29.74 -4.09
N THR A 130 -10.73 29.04 -3.42
CA THR A 130 -10.35 27.95 -2.52
C THR A 130 -10.35 26.63 -3.30
N GLY A 131 -9.28 25.87 -3.18
CA GLY A 131 -9.14 24.53 -3.76
C GLY A 131 -10.08 23.53 -3.11
N ASP A 132 -10.36 22.45 -3.84
CA ASP A 132 -11.22 21.38 -3.35
C ASP A 132 -10.56 20.67 -2.15
N SER A 133 -11.39 20.20 -1.25
CA SER A 133 -10.96 19.42 -0.10
C SER A 133 -11.01 17.93 -0.41
N VAL A 134 -10.05 17.20 0.12
CA VAL A 134 -9.96 15.74 -0.02
C VAL A 134 -10.42 15.09 1.28
N ILE A 135 -11.48 14.30 1.21
CA ILE A 135 -11.93 13.45 2.31
C ILE A 135 -11.20 12.12 2.18
N THR A 136 -10.49 11.71 3.21
CA THR A 136 -9.73 10.47 3.22
C THR A 136 -10.50 9.32 3.83
N THR A 137 -10.01 8.10 3.64
CA THR A 137 -10.51 6.90 4.35
C THR A 137 -9.92 6.75 5.75
N LEU A 138 -8.92 7.57 6.10
CA LEU A 138 -8.24 7.53 7.40
C LEU A 138 -9.21 7.88 8.54
N ASN A 139 -9.13 7.11 9.62
CA ASN A 139 -9.88 7.38 10.86
C ASN A 139 -8.92 7.92 11.93
N ALA A 140 -9.16 9.14 12.41
CA ALA A 140 -8.24 9.81 13.31
C ALA A 140 -8.17 9.13 14.69
N ASP A 141 -9.29 8.60 15.20
CA ASP A 141 -9.32 7.89 16.48
C ASP A 141 -8.54 6.57 16.42
N LEU A 142 -8.70 5.80 15.32
CA LEU A 142 -7.94 4.57 15.11
C LEU A 142 -6.44 4.85 14.90
N GLN A 143 -6.11 5.91 14.16
CA GLN A 143 -4.72 6.33 13.94
C GLN A 143 -4.08 6.74 15.28
N SER A 144 -4.80 7.51 16.11
CA SER A 144 -4.35 7.91 17.45
C SER A 144 -4.12 6.68 18.35
N THR A 145 -5.04 5.74 18.33
CA THR A 145 -4.91 4.48 19.08
C THR A 145 -3.66 3.71 18.64
N ALA A 146 -3.45 3.56 17.34
CA ALA A 146 -2.27 2.91 16.79
C ALA A 146 -0.97 3.63 17.13
N TYR A 147 -0.98 4.98 17.06
CA TYR A 147 0.15 5.84 17.39
C TYR A 147 0.57 5.68 18.84
N ASN A 148 -0.40 5.71 19.77
CA ASN A 148 -0.16 5.54 21.19
C ASN A 148 0.28 4.11 21.54
N ALA A 149 -0.31 3.11 20.92
CA ALA A 149 0.05 1.70 21.14
C ALA A 149 1.48 1.36 20.66
N LEU A 150 1.91 1.94 19.54
CA LEU A 150 3.29 1.76 19.08
C LEU A 150 4.28 2.50 19.98
N GLY A 151 3.90 3.67 20.53
CA GLY A 151 4.77 4.49 21.38
C GLY A 151 6.07 4.84 20.64
N ASP A 152 7.21 4.79 21.30
CA ASP A 152 8.53 5.14 20.73
C ASP A 152 9.19 3.99 19.95
N ARG A 153 8.48 2.89 19.73
CA ARG A 153 9.04 1.75 19.00
C ARG A 153 9.15 2.07 17.51
N ARG A 154 10.25 1.65 16.91
CA ARG A 154 10.44 1.72 15.45
C ARG A 154 9.55 0.68 14.77
N GLY A 155 8.69 1.11 13.85
CA GLY A 155 7.78 0.22 13.15
C GLY A 155 6.70 0.92 12.35
N ALA A 156 5.67 0.17 11.95
CA ALA A 156 4.51 0.67 11.25
C ALA A 156 3.25 -0.07 11.67
N VAL A 157 2.09 0.61 11.55
CA VAL A 157 0.77 0.01 11.71
C VAL A 157 -0.06 0.32 10.47
N VAL A 158 -0.72 -0.70 9.95
CA VAL A 158 -1.64 -0.61 8.80
C VAL A 158 -2.95 -1.30 9.17
N ALA A 159 -4.07 -0.62 8.95
CA ALA A 159 -5.39 -1.21 9.04
C ALA A 159 -6.17 -0.95 7.74
N ILE A 160 -6.74 -2.03 7.19
CA ILE A 160 -7.50 -1.99 5.93
C ILE A 160 -8.87 -2.60 6.19
N GLU A 161 -9.93 -2.00 5.64
CA GLU A 161 -11.26 -2.61 5.59
C GLU A 161 -11.30 -3.62 4.43
N PRO A 162 -11.42 -4.93 4.71
CA PRO A 162 -11.22 -5.96 3.69
C PRO A 162 -12.23 -5.91 2.55
N SER A 163 -13.48 -5.53 2.84
CA SER A 163 -14.60 -5.53 1.89
C SER A 163 -14.55 -4.40 0.87
N THR A 164 -13.86 -3.29 1.19
CA THR A 164 -13.81 -2.09 0.35
C THR A 164 -12.42 -1.75 -0.15
N GLY A 165 -11.37 -2.12 0.62
CA GLY A 165 -10.00 -1.68 0.38
C GLY A 165 -9.65 -0.33 1.02
N LYS A 166 -10.54 0.27 1.81
CA LYS A 166 -10.27 1.51 2.55
C LYS A 166 -9.10 1.32 3.50
N ILE A 167 -8.08 2.19 3.39
CA ILE A 167 -6.98 2.25 4.35
C ILE A 167 -7.44 3.15 5.51
N LEU A 168 -7.71 2.53 6.66
CA LEU A 168 -8.22 3.23 7.85
C LEU A 168 -7.09 3.80 8.71
N VAL A 169 -5.94 3.12 8.72
CA VAL A 169 -4.72 3.50 9.46
C VAL A 169 -3.51 3.23 8.59
N GLU A 170 -2.65 4.22 8.48
CA GLU A 170 -1.31 4.09 7.92
C GLU A 170 -0.35 4.94 8.73
N MET A 171 0.48 4.30 9.53
CA MET A 171 1.37 4.96 10.46
C MET A 171 2.77 4.35 10.41
N SER A 172 3.77 5.20 10.53
CA SER A 172 5.19 4.83 10.53
C SER A 172 5.95 5.59 11.61
N ARG A 173 6.90 4.90 12.27
CA ARG A 173 7.84 5.49 13.24
C ARG A 173 9.27 4.96 13.04
N PRO A 174 10.29 5.83 13.30
CA PRO A 174 10.26 7.24 13.69
C PRO A 174 9.57 8.12 12.66
N ASP A 175 9.05 9.24 13.12
CA ASP A 175 8.29 10.21 12.35
C ASP A 175 8.97 11.60 12.37
N PHE A 176 8.31 12.59 11.79
CA PHE A 176 8.76 13.98 11.72
C PHE A 176 7.55 14.89 11.85
N ASP A 177 7.79 16.17 12.21
CA ASP A 177 6.74 17.19 12.18
C ASP A 177 6.73 17.90 10.83
N PRO A 178 5.67 17.72 9.99
CA PRO A 178 5.57 18.40 8.70
C PRO A 178 5.50 19.94 8.83
N ASN A 179 5.06 20.48 9.96
CA ASN A 179 5.04 21.93 10.19
C ASN A 179 6.44 22.54 10.27
N THR A 180 7.45 21.76 10.64
CA THR A 180 8.84 22.22 10.81
C THR A 180 9.80 21.62 9.79
N ILE A 181 9.28 20.93 8.78
CA ILE A 181 10.10 20.15 7.85
C ILE A 181 11.12 21.01 7.09
N SER A 182 10.73 22.22 6.65
CA SER A 182 11.64 23.14 5.92
C SER A 182 12.84 23.55 6.73
N GLN A 183 12.66 23.70 8.05
CA GLN A 183 13.72 24.11 8.99
C GLN A 183 14.65 22.94 9.31
N ASN A 184 14.13 21.71 9.30
CA ASN A 184 14.84 20.51 9.72
C ASN A 184 15.26 19.62 8.52
N TRP A 185 15.07 20.09 7.28
CA TRP A 185 15.25 19.27 6.07
C TRP A 185 16.61 18.59 5.97
N ASP A 186 17.69 19.37 6.13
CA ASP A 186 19.03 18.83 6.00
C ASP A 186 19.34 17.76 7.10
N ALA A 187 18.82 17.98 8.31
CA ALA A 187 18.96 17.01 9.39
C ALA A 187 18.17 15.72 9.10
N LEU A 188 16.93 15.84 8.60
CA LEU A 188 16.08 14.69 8.29
C LEU A 188 16.58 13.88 7.10
N VAL A 189 17.08 14.53 6.05
CA VAL A 189 17.64 13.84 4.86
C VAL A 189 18.94 13.12 5.15
N ASN A 190 19.77 13.68 6.01
CA ASN A 190 21.06 13.09 6.40
C ASN A 190 20.98 12.14 7.60
N ASP A 191 19.79 11.95 8.17
CA ASP A 191 19.57 11.02 9.29
C ASP A 191 19.60 9.56 8.83
N SER A 192 20.80 8.99 8.82
CA SER A 192 21.01 7.58 8.50
C SER A 192 20.63 6.62 9.63
N ASN A 193 20.51 7.11 10.86
CA ASN A 193 20.23 6.27 12.03
C ASN A 193 18.73 5.94 12.14
N ASP A 194 17.89 6.96 12.10
CA ASP A 194 16.45 6.81 12.31
C ASP A 194 15.66 6.72 10.99
N SER A 195 16.17 7.35 9.93
CA SER A 195 15.49 7.40 8.63
C SER A 195 14.03 7.84 8.81
N SER A 196 13.84 8.99 9.48
CA SER A 196 12.52 9.48 9.90
C SER A 196 11.61 9.81 8.72
N LEU A 197 12.15 10.14 7.55
CA LEU A 197 11.38 10.37 6.32
C LEU A 197 10.88 9.06 5.65
N LEU A 198 11.39 7.88 6.08
CA LEU A 198 10.99 6.61 5.49
C LEU A 198 9.58 6.22 5.97
N ASN A 199 8.62 6.16 5.06
CA ASN A 199 7.34 5.52 5.33
C ASN A 199 7.52 4.00 5.43
N ARG A 200 7.64 3.47 6.64
CA ARG A 200 7.89 2.05 6.90
C ARG A 200 6.69 1.18 6.56
N ALA A 201 5.49 1.74 6.53
CA ALA A 201 4.29 1.00 6.16
C ALA A 201 4.36 0.51 4.70
N THR A 202 4.72 1.40 3.78
CA THR A 202 4.71 1.13 2.33
C THR A 202 6.09 0.90 1.75
N ASN A 203 7.12 1.64 2.22
CA ASN A 203 8.46 1.64 1.63
C ASN A 203 9.49 0.88 2.48
N GLY A 204 9.16 0.45 3.70
CA GLY A 204 9.96 -0.47 4.49
C GLY A 204 9.97 -1.87 3.89
N ALA A 205 11.11 -2.54 3.92
CA ALA A 205 11.27 -3.91 3.44
C ALA A 205 11.94 -4.75 4.52
N TYR A 206 11.18 -5.67 5.11
CA TYR A 206 11.58 -6.43 6.28
C TYR A 206 11.43 -7.93 6.05
N PRO A 207 12.26 -8.78 6.67
CA PRO A 207 11.98 -10.21 6.77
C PRO A 207 10.63 -10.41 7.47
N PRO A 208 9.67 -11.14 6.85
CA PRO A 208 8.33 -11.27 7.41
C PRO A 208 8.28 -12.09 8.71
N GLY A 209 9.29 -12.92 8.98
CA GLY A 209 9.27 -13.82 10.12
C GLY A 209 8.07 -14.77 10.06
N SER A 210 7.54 -15.14 11.22
CA SER A 210 6.43 -16.09 11.33
C SER A 210 5.15 -15.68 10.61
N THR A 211 4.98 -14.43 10.22
CA THR A 211 3.82 -14.01 9.40
C THR A 211 3.86 -14.65 8.02
N PHE A 212 5.04 -15.03 7.52
CA PHE A 212 5.19 -15.74 6.24
C PHE A 212 4.64 -17.18 6.28
N LYS A 213 4.46 -17.77 7.46
CA LYS A 213 3.86 -19.10 7.58
C LYS A 213 2.45 -19.16 6.98
N VAL A 214 1.79 -18.02 6.84
CA VAL A 214 0.55 -17.85 6.07
C VAL A 214 0.74 -18.31 4.62
N VAL A 215 1.82 -17.85 3.98
CA VAL A 215 2.16 -18.19 2.59
C VAL A 215 2.52 -19.68 2.47
N THR A 216 3.31 -20.17 3.42
CA THR A 216 3.71 -21.59 3.48
C THR A 216 2.50 -22.51 3.71
N ALA A 217 1.55 -22.11 4.56
CA ALA A 217 0.32 -22.84 4.82
C ALA A 217 -0.59 -22.88 3.58
N LEU A 218 -0.72 -21.75 2.87
CA LEU A 218 -1.48 -21.70 1.63
C LEU A 218 -0.87 -22.61 0.56
N ASP A 219 0.46 -22.61 0.42
CA ASP A 219 1.14 -23.49 -0.53
C ASP A 219 0.98 -24.97 -0.19
N TYR A 220 1.04 -25.30 1.09
CA TYR A 220 0.76 -26.67 1.57
C TYR A 220 -0.66 -27.10 1.23
N PHE A 221 -1.66 -26.26 1.51
CA PHE A 221 -3.05 -26.53 1.17
C PHE A 221 -3.25 -26.74 -0.35
N ARG A 222 -2.65 -25.89 -1.16
CA ARG A 222 -2.67 -26.00 -2.65
C ARG A 222 -2.07 -27.30 -3.15
N THR A 223 -0.97 -27.72 -2.51
CA THR A 223 -0.22 -28.92 -2.94
C THR A 223 -0.88 -30.20 -2.46
N LYS A 224 -1.46 -30.22 -1.26
CA LYS A 224 -2.03 -31.43 -0.65
C LYS A 224 -3.56 -31.51 -0.73
N GLY A 225 -4.25 -30.40 -1.01
CA GLY A 225 -5.70 -30.30 -1.05
C GLY A 225 -6.38 -30.27 0.33
N SER A 226 -5.63 -30.48 1.41
CA SER A 226 -6.11 -30.47 2.80
C SER A 226 -4.98 -30.14 3.74
N LEU A 227 -5.31 -29.59 4.91
CA LEU A 227 -4.39 -29.42 6.05
C LEU A 227 -4.38 -30.65 6.98
N GLU A 228 -5.35 -31.54 6.81
CA GLU A 228 -5.46 -32.77 7.61
C GLU A 228 -4.38 -33.78 7.22
N GLY A 229 -4.04 -34.66 8.14
CA GLY A 229 -3.07 -35.73 7.94
C GLY A 229 -1.60 -35.30 8.06
N PHE A 230 -1.34 -34.03 8.30
CA PHE A 230 0.01 -33.60 8.70
C PHE A 230 0.29 -33.99 10.14
N SER A 231 1.45 -34.57 10.38
CA SER A 231 1.88 -34.99 11.69
C SER A 231 3.39 -34.82 11.83
N TYR A 232 3.84 -34.15 12.86
CA TYR A 232 5.24 -33.83 13.10
C TYR A 232 5.58 -33.88 14.60
N LEU A 233 6.66 -34.58 14.97
CA LEU A 233 7.17 -34.57 16.33
C LEU A 233 8.24 -33.46 16.46
N CYS A 234 7.88 -32.39 17.16
CA CYS A 234 8.78 -31.24 17.39
C CYS A 234 9.63 -31.46 18.65
N GLU A 235 10.89 -31.67 18.48
CA GLU A 235 11.91 -31.79 19.54
C GLU A 235 12.67 -30.48 19.81
N GLY A 236 12.08 -29.31 19.41
CA GLY A 236 12.66 -27.98 19.58
C GLY A 236 13.57 -27.52 18.44
N SER A 237 13.93 -28.44 17.54
CA SER A 237 14.74 -28.11 16.34
C SER A 237 14.54 -29.17 15.26
N ILE A 238 14.95 -28.82 14.04
CA ILE A 238 15.07 -29.73 12.90
C ILE A 238 16.39 -29.50 12.20
N THR A 239 17.10 -30.57 11.86
CA THR A 239 18.32 -30.53 11.04
C THR A 239 18.07 -31.27 9.74
N ARG A 240 18.40 -30.64 8.62
CA ARG A 240 18.42 -31.24 7.29
C ARG A 240 19.73 -30.89 6.62
N GLU A 241 20.41 -31.88 6.06
CA GLU A 241 21.79 -31.71 5.63
C GLU A 241 22.63 -31.12 6.77
N ASP A 242 23.36 -30.03 6.54
CA ASP A 242 24.20 -29.36 7.55
C ASP A 242 23.53 -28.13 8.17
N HIS A 243 22.21 -27.94 7.99
CA HIS A 243 21.48 -26.76 8.46
C HIS A 243 20.43 -27.09 9.52
N THR A 244 20.45 -26.34 10.62
CA THR A 244 19.52 -26.52 11.74
C THR A 244 18.63 -25.29 11.92
N ILE A 245 17.31 -25.50 11.93
CA ILE A 245 16.33 -24.52 12.36
C ILE A 245 15.86 -24.88 13.78
N ARG A 246 15.81 -23.86 14.66
CA ARG A 246 15.35 -24.02 16.06
C ARG A 246 14.02 -23.29 16.27
N CYS A 247 13.18 -23.86 17.09
CA CYS A 247 12.02 -23.14 17.62
C CYS A 247 12.48 -22.01 18.54
N TYR A 248 11.62 -21.01 18.72
CA TYR A 248 11.92 -19.87 19.57
C TYR A 248 12.26 -20.33 21.00
N GLY A 249 13.39 -19.85 21.53
CA GLY A 249 13.87 -20.28 22.84
C GLY A 249 14.18 -21.78 22.99
N GLY A 250 14.24 -22.56 21.89
CA GLY A 250 14.44 -23.99 21.91
C GLY A 250 13.22 -24.78 22.40
N THR A 251 12.02 -24.18 22.37
CA THR A 251 10.78 -24.80 22.86
C THR A 251 10.46 -26.10 22.12
N VAL A 252 10.24 -27.18 22.90
CA VAL A 252 9.77 -28.47 22.41
C VAL A 252 8.24 -28.48 22.43
N HIS A 253 7.60 -28.58 21.25
CA HIS A 253 6.14 -28.57 21.15
C HIS A 253 5.53 -29.96 21.23
N GLY A 254 6.35 -31.02 21.04
CA GLY A 254 5.87 -32.39 21.04
C GLY A 254 5.16 -32.77 19.75
N GLN A 255 4.14 -33.59 19.86
CA GLN A 255 3.37 -34.03 18.69
C GLN A 255 2.47 -32.92 18.16
N GLU A 256 2.67 -32.55 16.93
CA GLU A 256 1.96 -31.47 16.24
C GLU A 256 1.19 -31.98 15.02
N ASP A 257 -0.06 -31.61 14.90
CA ASP A 257 -0.78 -31.55 13.63
C ASP A 257 -0.57 -30.21 12.94
N PHE A 258 -1.19 -29.96 11.80
CA PHE A 258 -0.99 -28.69 11.07
C PHE A 258 -1.52 -27.49 11.86
N TYR A 259 -2.65 -27.66 12.55
CA TYR A 259 -3.31 -26.58 13.30
C TYR A 259 -2.51 -26.20 14.54
N SER A 260 -2.04 -27.18 15.30
CA SER A 260 -1.18 -26.95 16.46
C SER A 260 0.18 -26.38 16.07
N ALA A 261 0.79 -26.86 14.98
CA ALA A 261 2.05 -26.34 14.46
C ALA A 261 1.93 -24.85 14.04
N PHE A 262 0.81 -24.47 13.43
CA PHE A 262 0.53 -23.07 13.09
C PHE A 262 0.28 -22.23 14.36
N ALA A 263 -0.60 -22.69 15.26
CA ALA A 263 -0.96 -21.99 16.49
C ALA A 263 0.25 -21.79 17.44
N ASN A 264 1.14 -22.79 17.53
CA ASN A 264 2.38 -22.71 18.31
C ASN A 264 3.51 -21.95 17.55
N SER A 265 3.25 -21.55 16.30
CA SER A 265 4.28 -20.97 15.43
C SER A 265 5.55 -21.85 15.36
N CYS A 266 5.39 -23.17 15.28
CA CYS A 266 6.48 -24.12 15.31
C CYS A 266 7.42 -23.98 14.13
N ASN A 267 8.64 -23.50 14.35
CA ASN A 267 9.61 -23.29 13.28
C ASN A 267 10.08 -24.62 12.66
N SER A 268 10.31 -25.64 13.47
CA SER A 268 10.80 -26.93 12.96
C SER A 268 9.74 -27.62 12.08
N ALA A 269 8.44 -27.58 12.45
CA ALA A 269 7.37 -28.11 11.63
C ALA A 269 7.24 -27.35 10.30
N PHE A 270 7.30 -26.01 10.32
CA PHE A 270 7.21 -25.20 9.09
C PHE A 270 8.46 -25.29 8.21
N ALA A 271 9.64 -25.48 8.79
CA ALA A 271 10.83 -25.81 8.03
C ALA A 271 10.70 -27.15 7.29
N GLU A 272 10.13 -28.18 7.96
CA GLU A 272 9.82 -29.47 7.32
C GLU A 272 8.79 -29.32 6.21
N ILE A 273 7.69 -28.60 6.45
CA ILE A 273 6.69 -28.28 5.42
C ILE A 273 7.36 -27.61 4.21
N GLY A 274 8.25 -26.65 4.45
CA GLY A 274 9.00 -26.00 3.37
C GLY A 274 9.81 -26.98 2.54
N THR A 275 10.49 -27.94 3.16
CA THR A 275 11.26 -28.97 2.43
C THR A 275 10.37 -29.90 1.63
N MET A 276 9.16 -30.23 2.13
CA MET A 276 8.16 -31.01 1.41
C MET A 276 7.64 -30.28 0.16
N LEU A 277 7.50 -28.96 0.20
CA LEU A 277 6.97 -28.13 -0.88
C LEU A 277 8.05 -27.78 -1.93
N GLY A 278 9.24 -27.45 -1.46
CA GLY A 278 10.36 -27.00 -2.28
C GLY A 278 10.25 -25.56 -2.76
N GLY A 279 11.39 -25.01 -3.20
CA GLY A 279 11.50 -23.61 -3.56
C GLY A 279 10.66 -23.15 -4.75
N SER A 280 10.38 -24.04 -5.72
CA SER A 280 9.56 -23.71 -6.89
C SER A 280 8.08 -23.54 -6.54
N SER A 281 7.53 -24.38 -5.68
CA SER A 281 6.14 -24.30 -5.24
C SER A 281 5.90 -23.04 -4.40
N LEU A 282 6.75 -22.83 -3.40
CA LEU A 282 6.72 -21.63 -2.56
C LEU A 282 6.83 -20.35 -3.40
N LYS A 283 7.69 -20.33 -4.42
CA LYS A 283 7.81 -19.19 -5.34
C LYS A 283 6.50 -18.90 -6.06
N LYS A 284 5.89 -19.92 -6.63
CA LYS A 284 4.62 -19.76 -7.36
C LYS A 284 3.55 -19.16 -6.44
N THR A 285 3.38 -19.71 -5.25
CA THR A 285 2.39 -19.22 -4.29
C THR A 285 2.71 -17.79 -3.81
N ALA A 286 3.98 -17.47 -3.53
CA ALA A 286 4.39 -16.11 -3.19
C ALA A 286 4.12 -15.12 -4.33
N GLU A 287 4.39 -15.49 -5.60
CA GLU A 287 4.11 -14.64 -6.76
C GLU A 287 2.60 -14.50 -7.04
N ASP A 288 1.78 -15.50 -6.72
CA ASP A 288 0.31 -15.36 -6.76
C ASP A 288 -0.19 -14.35 -5.73
N LEU A 289 0.50 -14.25 -4.58
CA LEU A 289 0.27 -13.26 -3.53
C LEU A 289 1.03 -11.93 -3.76
N LEU A 290 1.47 -11.67 -5.01
CA LEU A 290 2.09 -10.43 -5.48
C LEU A 290 3.54 -10.17 -5.00
N PHE A 291 4.25 -11.13 -4.42
CA PHE A 291 5.70 -11.00 -4.29
C PHE A 291 6.34 -10.90 -5.68
N ASN A 292 7.40 -10.12 -5.84
CA ASN A 292 8.05 -9.80 -7.10
C ASN A 292 7.17 -9.10 -8.15
N LYS A 293 5.92 -8.77 -7.82
CA LYS A 293 4.95 -8.10 -8.70
C LYS A 293 4.62 -6.70 -8.20
N SER A 294 3.95 -5.93 -9.04
CA SER A 294 3.46 -4.62 -8.67
C SER A 294 2.22 -4.73 -7.78
N LEU A 295 2.16 -3.87 -6.76
CA LEU A 295 0.99 -3.67 -5.94
C LEU A 295 0.15 -2.52 -6.51
N PRO A 296 -1.16 -2.47 -6.25
CA PRO A 296 -2.04 -1.38 -6.66
C PRO A 296 -1.90 -0.16 -5.72
N LEU A 297 -0.69 0.37 -5.59
CA LEU A 297 -0.32 1.50 -4.75
C LEU A 297 0.52 2.49 -5.56
N SER A 298 0.41 3.78 -5.26
CA SER A 298 1.15 4.84 -5.94
C SER A 298 2.63 4.88 -5.55
N SER A 299 2.94 4.70 -4.27
CA SER A 299 4.31 4.72 -3.74
C SER A 299 4.54 3.58 -2.75
N TYR A 300 5.42 2.66 -3.12
CA TYR A 300 5.75 1.51 -2.27
C TYR A 300 7.07 0.85 -2.68
N LYS A 301 7.65 0.09 -1.76
CA LYS A 301 8.77 -0.81 -2.05
C LYS A 301 8.23 -2.19 -2.45
N LYS A 302 8.64 -2.66 -3.63
CA LYS A 302 8.28 -4.00 -4.10
C LYS A 302 8.83 -5.07 -3.16
N SER A 303 7.97 -5.99 -2.73
CA SER A 303 8.37 -7.15 -1.93
C SER A 303 9.11 -8.16 -2.79
N THR A 304 10.13 -8.80 -2.22
CA THR A 304 11.02 -9.72 -2.92
C THR A 304 10.93 -11.13 -2.36
N PHE A 305 10.92 -12.10 -3.26
CA PHE A 305 11.02 -13.53 -2.96
C PHE A 305 12.06 -14.17 -3.87
N THR A 306 13.05 -14.84 -3.30
CA THR A 306 14.25 -15.25 -4.04
C THR A 306 14.36 -16.73 -4.30
N LEU A 307 13.59 -17.60 -3.63
CA LEU A 307 13.66 -19.05 -3.87
C LEU A 307 13.30 -19.43 -5.32
N ASN A 308 13.88 -20.52 -5.74
CA ASN A 308 13.62 -21.15 -7.04
C ASN A 308 13.91 -22.67 -6.93
N GLY A 309 13.76 -23.41 -8.04
CA GLY A 309 13.98 -24.87 -8.06
C GLY A 309 15.42 -25.34 -7.83
N LYS A 310 16.38 -24.41 -7.75
CA LYS A 310 17.80 -24.70 -7.46
C LYS A 310 18.24 -24.25 -6.07
N SER A 311 17.34 -23.67 -5.29
CA SER A 311 17.63 -23.22 -3.93
C SER A 311 17.96 -24.42 -3.04
N SER A 312 18.94 -24.23 -2.16
CA SER A 312 19.37 -25.23 -1.19
C SER A 312 18.27 -25.55 -0.17
N VAL A 313 18.36 -26.70 0.46
CA VAL A 313 17.43 -27.08 1.55
C VAL A 313 17.47 -26.05 2.68
N ALA A 314 18.62 -25.52 3.03
CA ALA A 314 18.80 -24.47 4.03
C ALA A 314 18.02 -23.19 3.68
N GLU A 315 18.11 -22.71 2.44
CA GLU A 315 17.35 -21.53 1.97
C GLU A 315 15.85 -21.76 2.02
N VAL A 316 15.41 -22.95 1.61
CA VAL A 316 13.99 -23.32 1.64
C VAL A 316 13.46 -23.37 3.08
N MET A 317 14.18 -24.02 4.01
CA MET A 317 13.80 -24.09 5.41
C MET A 317 13.70 -22.71 6.07
N GLN A 318 14.69 -21.84 5.82
CA GLN A 318 14.69 -20.47 6.34
C GLN A 318 13.53 -19.63 5.79
N THR A 319 13.32 -19.70 4.48
CA THR A 319 12.27 -18.92 3.83
C THR A 319 10.88 -19.39 4.23
N ALA A 320 10.66 -20.69 4.42
CA ALA A 320 9.37 -21.23 4.85
C ALA A 320 8.90 -20.69 6.22
N ILE A 321 9.83 -20.26 7.07
CA ILE A 321 9.55 -19.62 8.35
C ILE A 321 9.68 -18.07 8.28
N GLY A 322 9.82 -17.51 7.07
CA GLY A 322 9.88 -16.06 6.84
C GLY A 322 11.22 -15.41 7.18
N GLN A 323 12.30 -16.20 7.19
CA GLN A 323 13.67 -15.74 7.33
C GLN A 323 14.38 -15.72 5.95
N GLY A 324 15.68 -15.48 5.93
CA GLY A 324 16.48 -15.45 4.71
C GLY A 324 16.32 -14.14 3.92
N ASN A 325 16.30 -14.24 2.59
CA ASN A 325 16.34 -13.08 1.70
C ASN A 325 14.93 -12.58 1.25
N THR A 326 13.86 -13.13 1.83
CA THR A 326 12.49 -12.66 1.55
C THR A 326 12.24 -11.37 2.31
N LEU A 327 11.83 -10.32 1.58
CA LEU A 327 11.53 -9.01 2.16
C LEU A 327 10.13 -8.57 1.76
N VAL A 328 9.39 -8.01 2.71
CA VAL A 328 8.01 -7.56 2.51
C VAL A 328 7.75 -6.28 3.30
N SER A 329 6.86 -5.42 2.79
CA SER A 329 6.37 -4.26 3.54
C SER A 329 5.18 -4.65 4.43
N PRO A 330 4.96 -3.94 5.56
CA PRO A 330 3.76 -4.11 6.39
C PRO A 330 2.47 -3.96 5.59
N MET A 331 2.41 -2.99 4.68
CA MET A 331 1.28 -2.78 3.78
C MET A 331 0.99 -4.02 2.93
N HIS A 332 2.00 -4.64 2.33
CA HIS A 332 1.79 -5.84 1.52
C HIS A 332 1.26 -7.01 2.35
N MET A 333 1.77 -7.21 3.57
CA MET A 333 1.23 -8.24 4.47
C MET A 333 -0.22 -7.93 4.88
N ALA A 334 -0.56 -6.65 5.10
CA ALA A 334 -1.93 -6.23 5.37
C ALA A 334 -2.86 -6.51 4.17
N LEU A 335 -2.40 -6.27 2.94
CA LEU A 335 -3.16 -6.60 1.71
C LEU A 335 -3.41 -8.10 1.57
N ILE A 336 -2.42 -8.94 1.84
CA ILE A 336 -2.59 -10.41 1.84
C ILE A 336 -3.63 -10.82 2.89
N THR A 337 -3.52 -10.28 4.11
CA THR A 337 -4.45 -10.58 5.20
C THR A 337 -5.86 -10.08 4.90
N SER A 338 -5.99 -8.90 4.28
CA SER A 338 -7.25 -8.33 3.80
C SER A 338 -7.91 -9.26 2.76
N ALA A 339 -7.16 -9.76 1.79
CA ALA A 339 -7.68 -10.71 0.80
C ALA A 339 -8.17 -12.00 1.45
N ILE A 340 -7.46 -12.54 2.46
CA ILE A 340 -7.90 -13.71 3.22
C ILE A 340 -9.24 -13.42 3.92
N ALA A 341 -9.34 -12.30 4.61
CA ALA A 341 -10.54 -11.88 5.32
C ALA A 341 -11.74 -11.62 4.38
N ASN A 342 -11.47 -11.28 3.11
CA ASN A 342 -12.45 -11.03 2.06
C ASN A 342 -12.67 -12.23 1.12
N GLY A 343 -12.54 -13.46 1.64
CA GLY A 343 -12.82 -14.67 0.86
C GLY A 343 -11.90 -14.89 -0.35
N GLY A 344 -10.68 -14.39 -0.29
CA GLY A 344 -9.64 -14.52 -1.31
C GLY A 344 -9.57 -13.38 -2.31
N GLU A 345 -10.45 -12.40 -2.22
CA GLU A 345 -10.52 -11.25 -3.11
C GLU A 345 -9.76 -10.06 -2.52
N LEU A 346 -8.75 -9.58 -3.22
CA LEU A 346 -8.05 -8.34 -2.88
C LEU A 346 -8.78 -7.17 -3.52
N MET A 347 -9.33 -6.28 -2.69
CA MET A 347 -9.82 -4.99 -3.15
C MET A 347 -8.65 -4.04 -3.41
N LYS A 348 -8.82 -3.12 -4.37
CA LYS A 348 -7.83 -2.07 -4.64
C LYS A 348 -7.77 -1.12 -3.43
N PRO A 349 -6.63 -1.01 -2.75
CA PRO A 349 -6.52 -0.13 -1.59
C PRO A 349 -6.56 1.34 -2.02
N TYR A 350 -7.18 2.19 -1.20
CA TYR A 350 -7.25 3.62 -1.47
C TYR A 350 -7.32 4.44 -0.19
N LEU A 351 -6.83 5.69 -0.30
CA LEU A 351 -6.79 6.68 0.77
C LEU A 351 -7.77 7.83 0.56
N ILE A 352 -8.14 8.13 -0.70
CA ILE A 352 -9.05 9.23 -1.05
C ILE A 352 -10.45 8.66 -1.21
N ASP A 353 -11.36 8.99 -0.29
CA ASP A 353 -12.75 8.58 -0.33
C ASP A 353 -13.55 9.46 -1.27
N SER A 354 -13.42 10.78 -1.12
CA SER A 354 -14.10 11.74 -1.98
C SER A 354 -13.36 13.07 -2.07
N VAL A 355 -13.73 13.85 -3.08
CA VAL A 355 -13.30 15.23 -3.28
C VAL A 355 -14.54 16.11 -3.18
N VAL A 356 -14.48 17.16 -2.37
CA VAL A 356 -15.57 18.11 -2.17
C VAL A 356 -15.12 19.52 -2.45
N SER A 357 -15.98 20.31 -3.10
CA SER A 357 -15.72 21.73 -3.33
C SER A 357 -15.71 22.53 -2.03
N SER A 358 -15.20 23.76 -2.08
CA SER A 358 -15.26 24.70 -0.93
C SER A 358 -16.68 24.98 -0.47
N ASP A 359 -17.67 24.85 -1.36
CA ASP A 359 -19.11 25.02 -1.05
C ASP A 359 -19.75 23.76 -0.45
N GLY A 360 -19.00 22.66 -0.32
CA GLY A 360 -19.44 21.39 0.26
C GLY A 360 -20.11 20.43 -0.73
N GLU A 361 -20.09 20.72 -2.04
CA GLU A 361 -20.62 19.81 -3.05
C GLU A 361 -19.61 18.71 -3.38
N THR A 362 -20.09 17.47 -3.51
CA THR A 362 -19.26 16.33 -3.88
C THR A 362 -18.90 16.41 -5.37
N VAL A 363 -17.60 16.54 -5.65
CA VAL A 363 -17.04 16.60 -7.01
C VAL A 363 -16.76 15.19 -7.54
N LYS A 364 -16.21 14.33 -6.67
CA LYS A 364 -15.82 12.95 -7.03
C LYS A 364 -15.93 12.06 -5.81
N THR A 365 -16.36 10.82 -6.00
CA THR A 365 -16.34 9.75 -4.99
C THR A 365 -15.57 8.56 -5.53
N THR A 366 -14.78 7.91 -4.68
CA THR A 366 -14.08 6.67 -5.01
C THR A 366 -14.99 5.50 -4.68
N GLU A 367 -15.30 4.68 -5.70
CA GLU A 367 -16.07 3.45 -5.50
C GLU A 367 -15.08 2.28 -5.22
N PRO A 368 -15.43 1.37 -4.29
CA PRO A 368 -14.66 0.16 -4.06
C PRO A 368 -14.50 -0.68 -5.33
N GLU A 369 -13.28 -1.03 -5.67
CA GLU A 369 -12.94 -1.79 -6.88
C GLU A 369 -12.21 -3.08 -6.50
N SER A 370 -12.65 -4.22 -7.08
CA SER A 370 -11.89 -5.46 -6.97
C SER A 370 -10.62 -5.36 -7.81
N TYR A 371 -9.46 -5.61 -7.18
CA TYR A 371 -8.19 -5.61 -7.89
C TYR A 371 -7.86 -6.99 -8.48
N LYS A 372 -7.91 -8.02 -7.63
CA LYS A 372 -7.53 -9.36 -8.05
C LYS A 372 -7.94 -10.42 -7.03
N ARG A 373 -8.38 -11.58 -7.50
CA ARG A 373 -8.51 -12.76 -6.67
C ARG A 373 -7.12 -13.40 -6.44
N LEU A 374 -6.64 -13.40 -5.20
CA LEU A 374 -5.35 -13.97 -4.82
C LEU A 374 -5.44 -15.45 -4.48
N MET A 375 -6.59 -15.89 -3.99
CA MET A 375 -6.87 -17.26 -3.61
C MET A 375 -8.37 -17.58 -3.73
N THR A 376 -8.71 -18.86 -3.75
CA THR A 376 -10.10 -19.29 -3.75
C THR A 376 -10.75 -19.06 -2.38
N THR A 377 -12.08 -19.01 -2.35
CA THR A 377 -12.82 -18.88 -1.08
C THR A 377 -12.50 -20.05 -0.12
N ASN A 378 -12.32 -21.24 -0.66
CA ASN A 378 -11.98 -22.43 0.16
C ASN A 378 -10.60 -22.29 0.82
N GLU A 379 -9.61 -21.77 0.09
CA GLU A 379 -8.28 -21.47 0.63
C GLU A 379 -8.35 -20.43 1.74
N ALA A 380 -9.12 -19.34 1.53
CA ALA A 380 -9.30 -18.26 2.51
C ALA A 380 -10.01 -18.76 3.78
N VAL A 381 -11.07 -19.56 3.64
CA VAL A 381 -11.81 -20.15 4.77
C VAL A 381 -10.93 -21.12 5.58
N SER A 382 -10.15 -21.97 4.90
CA SER A 382 -9.22 -22.88 5.57
C SER A 382 -8.21 -22.12 6.43
N TYR A 383 -7.74 -20.97 5.95
CA TYR A 383 -6.84 -20.10 6.72
C TYR A 383 -7.55 -19.44 7.92
N THR A 384 -8.80 -18.98 7.74
CA THR A 384 -9.58 -18.39 8.85
C THR A 384 -9.78 -19.38 10.00
N HIS A 385 -9.98 -20.65 9.69
CA HIS A 385 -10.04 -21.73 10.68
C HIS A 385 -8.69 -21.94 11.39
N LEU A 386 -7.57 -21.90 10.67
CA LEU A 386 -6.22 -21.95 11.29
C LEU A 386 -6.04 -20.87 12.34
N ARG A 387 -6.43 -19.63 12.03
CA ARG A 387 -6.28 -18.50 12.94
C ARG A 387 -7.19 -18.59 14.17
N ALA A 388 -8.38 -19.16 14.05
CA ALA A 388 -9.26 -19.37 15.19
C ALA A 388 -8.62 -20.26 16.27
N HIS A 389 -7.80 -21.23 15.88
CA HIS A 389 -7.03 -22.07 16.80
C HIS A 389 -5.89 -21.30 17.49
N GLU A 390 -5.28 -20.34 16.83
CA GLU A 390 -4.23 -19.47 17.41
C GLU A 390 -4.82 -18.52 18.47
N THR A 391 -5.91 -17.82 18.13
CA THR A 391 -6.55 -16.85 19.04
C THR A 391 -7.21 -17.51 20.25
N GLY A 392 -7.75 -18.71 20.10
CA GLY A 392 -8.35 -19.46 21.21
C GLY A 392 -7.36 -19.95 22.28
N ARG A 393 -6.04 -19.92 21.99
CA ARG A 393 -4.99 -20.25 22.97
C ARG A 393 -4.39 -19.03 23.67
N ASN A 394 -4.60 -17.83 23.11
CA ASN A 394 -4.04 -16.57 23.63
C ASN A 394 -5.07 -15.75 24.44
N LEU A 395 -6.27 -16.26 24.66
CA LEU A 395 -7.31 -15.77 25.57
C LEU A 395 -7.35 -16.67 26.81
#